data_7a82439fbf5fca57a54dee24767b0c99
#
_entry.id   7a82439fbf5fca57a54dee24767b0c99
#
_cell.length_a   1.000
_cell.length_b   1.000
_cell.length_c   1.000
_cell.angle_alpha   90.00
_cell.angle_beta   90.00
_cell.angle_gamma   90.00
#
_symmetry.space_group_name_H-M   'P 1'
#
loop_
_entity.id
_entity.type
_entity.pdbx_description
1 polymer ?
#
loop_
_entity_poly.entity_id
_entity_poly.type
_entity_poly.pdbx_seq_one_letter_code
_entity_poly.pdbx_strand_id
1 'polypeptide(L)'
;MEQLQLPVYASCVSKEEPRMETILEIYDRIVGEELRPTTEEYRRVLRKGDPEVTARMKRTAFPALMPACVCAGFRRKECVTRYTGLCQVDFDKVPGERTHEVALRLKALPETLLLYRTMGDGLHLLY
;
A
#
# COMPACT_ATOMS: atom_id res chain seq x y z
N MET A 1 -19.05 14.12 -12.23
CA MET A 1 -18.50 13.64 -10.93
C MET A 1 -17.00 13.52 -11.07
N GLU A 2 -16.26 14.17 -10.24
CA GLU A 2 -14.81 14.08 -10.26
C GLU A 2 -14.38 12.68 -9.78
N GLN A 3 -13.53 12.02 -10.56
CA GLN A 3 -13.08 10.67 -10.22
C GLN A 3 -12.12 10.74 -9.02
N LEU A 4 -12.34 9.88 -8.02
CA LEU A 4 -11.47 9.80 -6.85
C LEU A 4 -10.03 9.43 -7.26
N GLN A 5 -9.09 10.26 -6.86
CA GLN A 5 -7.66 10.04 -7.05
C GLN A 5 -6.95 10.05 -5.71
N LEU A 6 -5.97 9.18 -5.55
CA LEU A 6 -5.18 9.04 -4.34
C LEU A 6 -3.69 9.30 -4.63
N PRO A 7 -2.95 9.88 -3.68
CA PRO A 7 -1.54 10.14 -3.88
C PRO A 7 -0.71 8.86 -3.76
N VAL A 8 0.14 8.63 -4.75
CA VAL A 8 1.13 7.56 -4.78
C VAL A 8 2.51 8.19 -4.87
N TYR A 9 3.28 8.07 -3.80
CA TYR A 9 4.64 8.58 -3.72
C TYR A 9 5.62 7.57 -4.31
N ALA A 10 6.77 8.03 -4.82
CA ALA A 10 7.79 7.15 -5.40
C ALA A 10 8.34 6.15 -4.37
N SER A 11 8.42 6.55 -3.09
CA SER A 11 8.78 5.68 -1.97
C SER A 11 8.32 6.30 -0.65
N CYS A 12 8.45 5.56 0.45
CA CYS A 12 8.15 6.08 1.80
C CYS A 12 9.01 7.26 2.22
N VAL A 13 10.21 7.40 1.65
CA VAL A 13 11.15 8.48 1.98
C VAL A 13 11.20 9.59 0.94
N SER A 14 10.44 9.47 -0.15
CA SER A 14 10.38 10.49 -1.20
C SER A 14 9.84 11.81 -0.65
N LYS A 15 10.45 12.91 -1.08
CA LYS A 15 10.02 14.28 -0.79
C LYS A 15 9.38 14.95 -2.01
N GLU A 16 9.34 14.25 -3.13
CA GLU A 16 8.75 14.74 -4.37
C GLU A 16 7.22 14.69 -4.29
N GLU A 17 6.56 15.50 -5.11
CA GLU A 17 5.11 15.47 -5.25
C GLU A 17 4.64 14.09 -5.69
N PRO A 18 3.52 13.60 -5.13
CA PRO A 18 2.97 12.31 -5.51
C PRO A 18 2.35 12.36 -6.91
N ARG A 19 2.27 11.21 -7.55
CA ARG A 19 1.35 11.01 -8.67
C ARG A 19 -0.05 10.80 -8.12
N MET A 20 -1.03 11.45 -8.73
CA MET A 20 -2.44 11.22 -8.38
C MET A 20 -2.97 10.11 -9.27
N GLU A 21 -3.35 9.00 -8.66
CA GLU A 21 -3.81 7.80 -9.37
C GLU A 21 -5.23 7.42 -8.93
N THR A 22 -6.03 6.96 -9.89
CA THR A 22 -7.36 6.40 -9.61
C THR A 22 -7.24 5.04 -8.93
N ILE A 23 -8.32 4.56 -8.32
CA ILE A 23 -8.36 3.21 -7.71
C ILE A 23 -8.03 2.13 -8.74
N LEU A 24 -8.49 2.27 -9.99
CA LEU A 24 -8.19 1.30 -11.05
C LEU A 24 -6.70 1.31 -11.43
N GLU A 25 -6.10 2.48 -11.54
CA GLU A 25 -4.65 2.58 -11.80
C GLU A 25 -3.82 1.96 -10.69
N ILE A 26 -4.21 2.19 -9.43
CA ILE A 26 -3.56 1.55 -8.26
C ILE A 26 -3.75 0.03 -8.31
N TYR A 27 -4.97 -0.44 -8.61
CA TYR A 27 -5.25 -1.87 -8.76
C TYR A 27 -4.37 -2.50 -9.86
N ASP A 28 -4.31 -1.88 -11.04
CA ASP A 28 -3.51 -2.37 -12.17
C ASP A 28 -2.02 -2.44 -11.82
N ARG A 29 -1.53 -1.48 -11.05
CA ARG A 29 -0.16 -1.50 -10.54
C ARG A 29 0.10 -2.67 -9.58
N ILE A 30 -0.85 -2.96 -8.70
CA ILE A 30 -0.73 -4.06 -7.71
C ILE A 30 -0.74 -5.43 -8.40
N VAL A 31 -1.66 -5.65 -9.34
CA VAL A 31 -1.80 -6.94 -10.03
C VAL A 31 -0.85 -7.11 -11.22
N GLY A 32 -0.24 -6.03 -11.68
CA GLY A 32 0.66 -6.00 -12.84
C GLY A 32 2.03 -6.61 -12.55
N GLU A 33 2.85 -6.67 -13.59
CA GLU A 33 4.18 -7.28 -13.55
C GLU A 33 5.28 -6.31 -13.06
N GLU A 34 5.02 -5.01 -13.02
CA GLU A 34 6.02 -3.97 -12.72
C GLU A 34 6.70 -4.17 -11.36
N LEU A 35 5.92 -4.43 -10.31
CA LEU A 35 6.42 -4.58 -8.94
C LEU A 35 6.78 -6.03 -8.57
N ARG A 36 6.50 -6.98 -9.43
CA ARG A 36 6.72 -8.40 -9.16
C ARG A 36 8.18 -8.72 -8.80
N PRO A 37 9.19 -8.33 -9.61
CA PRO A 37 10.57 -8.64 -9.29
C PRO A 37 11.01 -8.10 -7.93
N THR A 38 10.64 -6.86 -7.62
CA THR A 38 10.95 -6.22 -6.33
C THR A 38 10.26 -6.92 -5.17
N THR A 39 9.01 -7.32 -5.33
CA THR A 39 8.23 -8.05 -4.31
C THR A 39 8.83 -9.44 -4.06
N GLU A 40 9.21 -10.16 -5.09
CA GLU A 40 9.83 -11.48 -4.99
C GLU A 40 11.18 -11.40 -4.28
N GLU A 41 12.00 -10.41 -4.62
CA GLU A 41 13.28 -10.16 -3.96
C GLU A 41 13.09 -9.79 -2.48
N TYR A 42 12.14 -8.92 -2.16
CA TYR A 42 11.81 -8.58 -0.78
C TYR A 42 11.44 -9.83 0.02
N ARG A 43 10.57 -10.67 -0.50
CA ARG A 43 10.14 -11.91 0.17
C ARG A 43 11.30 -12.90 0.33
N ARG A 44 12.20 -12.95 -0.65
CA ARG A 44 13.41 -13.77 -0.58
C ARG A 44 14.32 -13.31 0.56
N VAL A 45 14.57 -12.01 0.67
CA VAL A 45 15.40 -11.42 1.75
C VAL A 45 14.72 -11.59 3.10
N LEU A 46 13.40 -11.42 3.17
CA LEU A 46 12.63 -11.61 4.39
C LEU A 46 12.77 -13.04 4.94
N ARG A 47 12.71 -14.04 4.06
CA ARG A 47 12.92 -15.45 4.46
C ARG A 47 14.34 -15.74 4.95
N LYS A 48 15.33 -15.01 4.46
CA LYS A 48 16.72 -15.11 4.94
C LYS A 48 16.95 -14.51 6.32
N GLY A 49 16.00 -13.72 6.81
CA GLY A 49 16.06 -13.13 8.14
C GLY A 49 17.02 -11.95 8.28
N ASP A 50 17.18 -11.14 7.23
CA ASP A 50 17.95 -9.89 7.27
C ASP A 50 17.03 -8.69 7.51
N PRO A 51 16.80 -8.25 8.77
CA PRO A 51 15.86 -7.20 9.09
C PRO A 51 16.31 -5.82 8.61
N GLU A 52 17.62 -5.57 8.51
CA GLU A 52 18.15 -4.29 8.07
C GLU A 52 17.91 -4.08 6.57
N VAL A 53 18.16 -5.09 5.75
CA VAL A 53 17.92 -5.03 4.31
C VAL A 53 16.43 -4.94 4.01
N THR A 54 15.58 -5.72 4.69
CA THR A 54 14.12 -5.65 4.50
C THR A 54 13.55 -4.30 4.91
N ALA A 55 14.01 -3.71 6.00
CA ALA A 55 13.58 -2.37 6.43
C ALA A 55 13.97 -1.30 5.39
N ARG A 56 15.16 -1.38 4.83
CA ARG A 56 15.61 -0.46 3.77
C ARG A 56 14.77 -0.63 2.51
N MET A 57 14.54 -1.86 2.05
CA MET A 57 13.71 -2.13 0.87
C MET A 57 12.28 -1.60 1.05
N LYS A 58 11.66 -1.81 2.20
CA LYS A 58 10.33 -1.25 2.51
C LYS A 58 10.26 0.25 2.31
N ARG A 59 11.30 0.96 2.73
CA ARG A 59 11.32 2.43 2.67
C ARG A 59 11.63 2.99 1.29
N THR A 60 12.45 2.29 0.50
CA THR A 60 13.07 2.87 -0.70
C THR A 60 12.69 2.20 -2.01
N ALA A 61 12.28 0.93 -1.99
CA ALA A 61 12.12 0.14 -3.21
C ALA A 61 10.67 0.04 -3.70
N PHE A 62 9.69 0.44 -2.89
CA PHE A 62 8.27 0.35 -3.22
C PHE A 62 7.60 1.72 -3.28
N PRO A 63 6.64 1.91 -4.19
CA PRO A 63 5.74 3.06 -4.12
C PRO A 63 4.98 3.09 -2.80
N ALA A 64 4.67 4.28 -2.31
CA ALA A 64 3.93 4.48 -1.07
C ALA A 64 2.58 5.12 -1.36
N LEU A 65 1.51 4.37 -1.15
CA LEU A 65 0.15 4.86 -1.21
C LEU A 65 -0.22 5.51 0.14
N MET A 66 -0.75 6.72 0.09
CA MET A 66 -1.29 7.40 1.27
C MET A 66 -2.78 7.67 1.05
N PRO A 67 -3.68 6.76 1.47
CA PRO A 67 -5.08 6.85 1.10
C PRO A 67 -5.87 7.93 1.83
N ALA A 68 -5.47 8.30 3.04
CA ALA A 68 -6.26 9.20 3.90
C ALA A 68 -6.08 10.68 3.58
N CYS A 69 -4.94 11.08 3.05
CA CYS A 69 -4.65 12.50 2.81
C CYS A 69 -3.58 12.73 1.75
N VAL A 70 -3.51 13.97 1.27
CA VAL A 70 -2.46 14.46 0.38
C VAL A 70 -1.55 15.40 1.17
N CYS A 71 -0.24 15.21 1.07
CA CYS A 71 0.77 16.06 1.70
C CYS A 71 1.60 16.79 0.65
N ALA A 72 1.98 18.03 0.97
CA ALA A 72 2.97 18.78 0.22
C ALA A 72 4.37 18.45 0.78
N GLY A 73 5.19 17.75 0.02
CA GLY A 73 6.53 17.34 0.44
C GLY A 73 6.54 16.19 1.45
N PHE A 74 6.97 16.46 2.67
CA PHE A 74 7.04 15.43 3.71
C PHE A 74 5.66 14.92 4.15
N ARG A 75 5.56 13.62 4.41
CA ARG A 75 4.35 13.02 4.98
C ARG A 75 4.31 13.22 6.50
N ARG A 76 3.95 14.43 6.87
CA ARG A 76 3.77 14.85 8.27
C ARG A 76 2.43 15.55 8.40
N LYS A 77 1.90 15.56 9.62
CA LYS A 77 0.61 16.21 9.91
C LYS A 77 0.57 17.67 9.43
N GLU A 78 1.65 18.40 9.63
CA GLU A 78 1.78 19.81 9.25
C GLU A 78 1.81 20.03 7.73
N CYS A 79 2.11 19.00 6.97
CA CYS A 79 2.20 19.05 5.51
C CYS A 79 0.92 18.61 4.80
N VAL A 80 -0.11 18.21 5.53
CA VAL A 80 -1.40 17.79 4.96
C VAL A 80 -2.08 18.97 4.29
N THR A 81 -2.38 18.83 3.00
CA THR A 81 -3.10 19.84 2.23
C THR A 81 -4.57 19.50 2.03
N ARG A 82 -4.91 18.22 2.04
CA ARG A 82 -6.28 17.74 1.83
C ARG A 82 -6.48 16.36 2.41
N TYR A 83 -7.64 16.10 3.01
CA TYR A 83 -8.10 14.76 3.38
C TYR A 83 -8.96 14.16 2.26
N THR A 84 -8.82 12.86 2.03
CA THR A 84 -9.56 12.13 0.98
C THR A 84 -10.91 11.60 1.45
N GLY A 85 -11.10 11.46 2.76
CA GLY A 85 -12.26 10.81 3.36
C GLY A 85 -12.15 9.28 3.44
N LEU A 86 -11.04 8.70 2.98
CA LEU A 86 -10.81 7.26 3.07
C LEU A 86 -10.02 6.87 4.31
N CYS A 87 -10.22 5.64 4.74
CA CYS A 87 -9.46 5.01 5.82
C CYS A 87 -8.73 3.77 5.30
N GLN A 88 -7.58 3.47 5.90
CA GLN A 88 -6.84 2.22 5.68
C GLN A 88 -6.76 1.43 6.98
N VAL A 89 -6.95 0.14 6.87
CA VAL A 89 -6.68 -0.81 7.95
C VAL A 89 -5.65 -1.83 7.48
N ASP A 90 -4.64 -2.03 8.32
CA ASP A 90 -3.55 -2.97 8.06
C ASP A 90 -3.76 -4.21 8.95
N PHE A 91 -3.85 -5.37 8.30
CA PHE A 91 -3.93 -6.66 8.97
C PHE A 91 -2.57 -7.34 8.90
N ASP A 92 -1.75 -7.09 9.91
CA ASP A 92 -0.44 -7.72 10.06
C ASP A 92 -0.56 -9.06 10.79
N LYS A 93 0.36 -9.96 10.51
CA LYS A 93 0.48 -11.25 11.22
C LYS A 93 -0.78 -12.12 11.15
N VAL A 94 -1.52 -12.07 10.06
CA VAL A 94 -2.58 -13.04 9.80
C VAL A 94 -1.92 -14.40 9.58
N PRO A 95 -2.32 -15.46 10.33
CA PRO A 95 -1.79 -16.81 10.07
C PRO A 95 -2.00 -17.19 8.60
N GLY A 96 -0.94 -17.72 7.96
CA GLY A 96 -0.94 -17.96 6.50
C GLY A 96 -2.12 -18.81 6.01
N GLU A 97 -2.52 -19.83 6.80
CA GLU A 97 -3.66 -20.68 6.52
C GLU A 97 -5.02 -19.95 6.61
N ARG A 98 -5.08 -18.81 7.28
CA ARG A 98 -6.31 -18.03 7.44
C ARG A 98 -6.39 -16.81 6.52
N THR A 99 -5.32 -16.48 5.82
CA THR A 99 -5.27 -15.27 4.98
C THR A 99 -6.37 -15.25 3.94
N HIS A 100 -6.63 -16.37 3.27
CA HIS A 100 -7.68 -16.48 2.27
C HIS A 100 -9.09 -16.30 2.87
N GLU A 101 -9.37 -16.93 4.01
CA GLU A 101 -10.64 -16.77 4.73
C GLU A 101 -10.89 -15.32 5.15
N VAL A 102 -9.89 -14.68 5.73
CA VAL A 102 -9.98 -13.27 6.15
C VAL A 102 -10.19 -12.38 4.93
N ALA A 103 -9.46 -12.59 3.85
CA ALA A 103 -9.62 -11.83 2.61
C ALA A 103 -11.03 -11.96 2.02
N LEU A 104 -11.62 -13.15 2.01
CA LEU A 104 -13.01 -13.36 1.55
C LEU A 104 -14.02 -12.61 2.41
N ARG A 105 -13.85 -12.60 3.72
CA ARG A 105 -14.73 -11.85 4.63
C ARG A 105 -14.62 -10.34 4.42
N LEU A 106 -13.42 -9.82 4.30
CA LEU A 106 -13.19 -8.39 4.05
C LEU A 106 -13.72 -7.96 2.67
N LYS A 107 -13.53 -8.78 1.65
CA LYS A 107 -14.06 -8.55 0.31
C LYS A 107 -15.58 -8.46 0.27
N ALA A 108 -16.26 -9.20 1.14
CA ALA A 108 -17.72 -9.22 1.20
C ALA A 108 -18.33 -7.98 1.87
N LEU A 109 -17.54 -7.17 2.57
CA LEU A 109 -18.03 -5.94 3.19
C LEU A 109 -18.37 -4.90 2.11
N PRO A 110 -19.58 -4.29 2.16
CA PRO A 110 -19.99 -3.32 1.12
C PRO A 110 -19.13 -2.06 1.10
N GLU A 111 -18.48 -1.72 2.22
CA GLU A 111 -17.61 -0.56 2.34
C GLU A 111 -16.21 -0.78 1.74
N THR A 112 -15.84 -2.02 1.43
CA THR A 112 -14.52 -2.33 0.89
C THR A 112 -14.34 -1.73 -0.51
N LEU A 113 -13.43 -0.76 -0.61
CA LEU A 113 -13.07 -0.11 -1.87
C LEU A 113 -11.91 -0.85 -2.56
N LEU A 114 -10.89 -1.22 -1.80
CA LEU A 114 -9.73 -1.94 -2.30
C LEU A 114 -9.18 -2.84 -1.20
N LEU A 115 -8.89 -4.08 -1.54
CA LEU A 115 -8.24 -5.05 -0.67
C LEU A 115 -7.07 -5.69 -1.41
N TYR A 116 -5.89 -5.68 -0.81
CA TYR A 116 -4.72 -6.28 -1.43
C TYR A 116 -3.76 -6.89 -0.41
N ARG A 117 -2.96 -7.84 -0.90
CA ARG A 117 -1.90 -8.48 -0.12
C ARG A 117 -0.65 -7.62 -0.18
N THR A 118 -0.03 -7.40 0.97
CA THR A 118 1.21 -6.61 1.06
C THR A 118 2.44 -7.46 0.70
N MET A 119 3.58 -6.81 0.48
CA MET A 119 4.84 -7.51 0.23
C MET A 119 5.24 -8.40 1.42
N GLY A 120 4.84 -8.08 2.64
CA GLY A 120 5.09 -8.86 3.87
C GLY A 120 4.00 -9.86 4.21
N ASP A 121 3.13 -10.19 3.25
CA ASP A 121 2.03 -11.16 3.38
C ASP A 121 0.91 -10.77 4.35
N GLY A 122 0.81 -9.51 4.73
CA GLY A 122 -0.35 -8.94 5.39
C GLY A 122 -1.45 -8.55 4.39
N LEU A 123 -2.52 -7.96 4.88
CA LEU A 123 -3.61 -7.42 4.07
C LEU A 123 -3.80 -5.93 4.36
N HIS A 124 -3.96 -5.14 3.32
CA HIS A 124 -4.41 -3.76 3.43
C HIS A 124 -5.84 -3.63 2.89
N LEU A 125 -6.68 -2.96 3.65
CA LEU A 125 -8.06 -2.65 3.32
C LEU A 125 -8.24 -1.14 3.24
N LEU A 126 -8.79 -0.66 2.12
CA LEU A 126 -9.25 0.72 1.95
C LEU A 126 -10.78 0.76 1.95
N TYR A 127 -11.37 1.68 2.70
CA TYR A 127 -12.81 1.89 2.78
C TYR A 127 -13.17 3.35 3.03
#